data_037b5813579040190c358e7fc694e22d
#
_entry.id   037b5813579040190c358e7fc694e22d
#
_cell.length_a   1.000
_cell.length_b   1.000
_cell.length_c   1.000
_cell.angle_alpha   90.00
_cell.angle_beta   90.00
_cell.angle_gamma   90.00
#
_symmetry.space_group_name_H-M   'P 1'
#
loop_
_entity.id
_entity.type
_entity.pdbx_description
1 polymer ?
#
loop_
_entity_poly.entity_id
_entity_poly.type
_entity_poly.pdbx_seq_one_letter_code
_entity_poly.pdbx_strand_id
1 'polypeptide(L)'
;MHRIFLITVALALLTASPASAITPPPIDPGALPPDVTGPDQPTEQRVLCASPTTLPGSGFHDPPWSNTYLGVADAHKFATGAGVTVAVIDTGVDASPRVPAEPGGDFVDQAGNGLSDCDAHGTLTASIIAGRPAPTDGFVGVAPDARLLSLRQTSEAFEPVGSQANPNDPNATPAAGSIRSLARAVVHAANLGVGVINISEAACYKVSRPIDETSLGASIDYAVNVKGVVVVVAAGNTGGDCVQNPAPDPSTPGDPRGWNNVQTVVTPAWYAPLVLSVGGIGQTGMPSSFSMHGPWVDVAAPAENIVALGDTGEPVNALQGREGPVPIAGTSFAAAYVSGLAALLRQRFPDLTPAQIIHRITATARHPG
;
A
#
# COMPACT_ATOMS: atom_id res chain seq x y z
N MET A 1 -8.12 64.73 47.61
CA MET A 1 -7.98 64.54 46.16
C MET A 1 -7.50 63.09 45.89
N HIS A 2 -8.43 62.14 45.62
CA HIS A 2 -8.11 60.76 45.34
C HIS A 2 -8.20 60.58 43.83
N ARG A 3 -7.07 60.24 43.20
CA ARG A 3 -7.02 59.90 41.79
C ARG A 3 -7.25 58.37 41.66
N ILE A 4 -8.38 58.01 41.07
CA ILE A 4 -8.70 56.61 40.69
C ILE A 4 -8.01 56.33 39.34
N PHE A 5 -7.08 55.35 39.30
CA PHE A 5 -6.50 54.85 38.09
C PHE A 5 -7.40 53.71 37.58
N LEU A 6 -8.06 53.92 36.46
CA LEU A 6 -8.75 52.85 35.71
C LEU A 6 -7.72 52.09 34.88
N ILE A 7 -7.47 50.80 35.23
CA ILE A 7 -6.69 49.88 34.44
C ILE A 7 -7.65 49.20 33.45
N THR A 8 -7.54 49.54 32.18
CA THR A 8 -8.27 48.86 31.10
C THR A 8 -7.50 47.60 30.73
N VAL A 9 -8.00 46.41 31.09
CA VAL A 9 -7.48 45.13 30.64
C VAL A 9 -8.04 44.86 29.24
N ALA A 10 -7.21 44.98 28.22
CA ALA A 10 -7.53 44.57 26.87
C ALA A 10 -7.45 43.05 26.79
N LEU A 11 -8.60 42.36 26.71
CA LEU A 11 -8.71 40.94 26.48
C LEU A 11 -8.43 40.68 24.98
N ALA A 12 -7.21 40.26 24.61
CA ALA A 12 -6.88 39.81 23.29
C ALA A 12 -7.55 38.45 23.06
N LEU A 13 -8.68 38.43 22.34
CA LEU A 13 -9.27 37.25 21.80
C LEU A 13 -8.33 36.68 20.72
N LEU A 14 -7.54 35.68 21.06
CA LEU A 14 -6.85 34.84 20.10
C LEU A 14 -7.93 34.07 19.33
N THR A 15 -8.32 34.58 18.16
CA THR A 15 -9.10 33.83 17.20
C THR A 15 -8.18 32.75 16.64
N ALA A 16 -8.22 31.55 17.22
CA ALA A 16 -7.69 30.37 16.55
C ALA A 16 -8.46 30.24 15.24
N SER A 17 -7.78 30.40 14.10
CA SER A 17 -8.35 30.04 12.80
C SER A 17 -8.79 28.58 12.88
N PRO A 18 -10.02 28.23 12.51
CA PRO A 18 -10.41 26.84 12.43
C PRO A 18 -9.41 26.13 11.50
N ALA A 19 -8.84 25.02 11.92
CA ALA A 19 -8.07 24.16 11.05
C ALA A 19 -9.03 23.78 9.90
N SER A 20 -8.70 24.17 8.69
CA SER A 20 -9.50 23.77 7.52
C SER A 20 -9.35 22.26 7.38
N ALA A 21 -10.46 21.53 7.39
CA ALA A 21 -10.47 20.12 7.04
C ALA A 21 -9.76 19.93 5.71
N ILE A 22 -8.83 19.00 5.65
CA ILE A 22 -8.30 18.60 4.36
C ILE A 22 -9.32 17.69 3.68
N THR A 23 -9.35 17.73 2.37
CA THR A 23 -10.11 16.81 1.53
C THR A 23 -9.16 16.28 0.46
N PRO A 24 -9.39 15.07 -0.06
CA PRO A 24 -8.66 14.60 -1.24
C PRO A 24 -8.65 15.68 -2.31
N PRO A 25 -7.57 15.83 -3.09
CA PRO A 25 -7.49 16.87 -4.10
C PRO A 25 -8.58 16.66 -5.15
N PRO A 26 -9.12 17.74 -5.74
CA PRO A 26 -10.07 17.62 -6.85
C PRO A 26 -9.39 16.87 -8.01
N ILE A 27 -10.11 15.95 -8.62
CA ILE A 27 -9.62 15.21 -9.77
C ILE A 27 -9.66 16.11 -11.02
N ASP A 28 -8.53 16.20 -11.69
CA ASP A 28 -8.41 16.80 -13.02
C ASP A 28 -8.16 15.70 -14.07
N PRO A 29 -9.17 15.25 -14.81
CA PRO A 29 -9.00 14.22 -15.84
C PRO A 29 -8.05 14.66 -16.98
N GLY A 30 -7.84 15.96 -17.18
CA GLY A 30 -6.89 16.50 -18.15
C GLY A 30 -5.42 16.28 -17.77
N ALA A 31 -5.15 15.93 -16.51
CA ALA A 31 -3.81 15.65 -16.02
C ALA A 31 -3.39 14.16 -16.16
N LEU A 32 -4.19 13.36 -16.87
CA LEU A 32 -3.89 11.94 -17.10
C LEU A 32 -2.54 11.80 -17.83
N PRO A 33 -1.55 11.10 -17.25
CA PRO A 33 -0.25 10.94 -17.90
C PRO A 33 -0.33 9.95 -19.08
N PRO A 34 0.63 10.03 -20.02
CA PRO A 34 0.71 9.06 -21.09
C PRO A 34 1.04 7.66 -20.55
N ASP A 35 0.56 6.64 -21.26
CA ASP A 35 0.87 5.23 -21.00
C ASP A 35 2.27 4.90 -21.53
N VAL A 36 3.28 5.17 -20.73
CA VAL A 36 4.69 4.95 -21.06
C VAL A 36 5.40 4.31 -19.86
N THR A 37 6.06 3.20 -20.08
CA THR A 37 6.95 2.54 -19.11
C THR A 37 8.33 3.18 -19.06
N GLY A 38 9.17 2.76 -18.14
CA GLY A 38 10.52 3.28 -17.94
C GLY A 38 10.61 4.33 -16.82
N PRO A 39 11.81 4.54 -16.28
CA PRO A 39 12.05 5.52 -15.22
C PRO A 39 11.91 6.95 -15.71
N ASP A 40 11.67 7.88 -14.77
CA ASP A 40 11.64 9.34 -15.07
C ASP A 40 13.03 9.86 -15.47
N GLN A 41 14.07 9.21 -15.00
CA GLN A 41 15.49 9.47 -15.31
C GLN A 41 16.29 8.18 -15.13
N PRO A 42 17.46 8.02 -15.76
CA PRO A 42 18.30 6.84 -15.58
C PRO A 42 18.58 6.55 -14.09
N THR A 43 18.55 5.30 -13.73
CA THR A 43 18.83 4.80 -12.37
C THR A 43 20.03 3.86 -12.38
N GLU A 44 20.62 3.68 -11.21
CA GLU A 44 21.69 2.71 -10.98
C GLU A 44 21.51 2.00 -9.64
N GLN A 45 21.92 0.74 -9.56
CA GLN A 45 21.88 0.00 -8.30
C GLN A 45 23.00 0.48 -7.37
N ARG A 46 22.64 0.78 -6.12
CA ARG A 46 23.57 1.31 -5.11
C ARG A 46 23.81 0.38 -3.94
N VAL A 47 22.84 -0.45 -3.61
CA VAL A 47 22.98 -1.41 -2.50
C VAL A 47 22.70 -2.83 -2.99
N LEU A 48 23.17 -3.81 -2.22
CA LEU A 48 22.89 -5.21 -2.48
C LEU A 48 21.41 -5.50 -2.30
N CYS A 49 20.93 -6.46 -3.06
CA CYS A 49 19.54 -6.89 -2.96
C CYS A 49 19.23 -7.47 -1.58
N ALA A 50 17.99 -7.26 -1.14
CA ALA A 50 17.47 -7.84 0.09
C ALA A 50 17.44 -9.38 -0.01
N SER A 51 17.59 -10.03 1.13
CA SER A 51 17.58 -11.50 1.19
C SER A 51 16.43 -11.98 2.07
N PRO A 52 15.37 -12.53 1.50
CA PRO A 52 14.35 -13.23 2.25
C PRO A 52 14.94 -14.40 3.04
N THR A 53 14.50 -14.59 4.27
CA THR A 53 15.03 -15.62 5.18
C THR A 53 13.95 -16.09 6.17
N THR A 54 14.33 -16.92 7.11
CA THR A 54 13.43 -17.43 8.14
C THR A 54 13.94 -17.11 9.54
N LEU A 55 13.02 -16.82 10.44
CA LEU A 55 13.35 -16.70 11.87
C LEU A 55 13.78 -18.05 12.42
N PRO A 56 14.73 -18.10 13.36
CA PRO A 56 15.14 -19.34 14.02
C PRO A 56 13.93 -20.07 14.64
N GLY A 57 13.81 -21.37 14.38
CA GLY A 57 12.75 -22.21 14.92
C GLY A 57 11.40 -22.11 14.20
N SER A 58 11.33 -21.37 13.09
CA SER A 58 10.10 -21.33 12.27
C SER A 58 9.79 -22.68 11.63
N GLY A 59 8.50 -23.02 11.61
CA GLY A 59 7.94 -24.15 10.86
C GLY A 59 6.80 -23.67 9.99
N PHE A 60 6.72 -24.17 8.75
CA PHE A 60 5.71 -23.73 7.78
C PHE A 60 4.75 -24.86 7.37
N HIS A 61 4.68 -25.92 8.15
CA HIS A 61 3.80 -27.05 7.87
C HIS A 61 2.32 -26.68 7.99
N ASP A 62 2.00 -25.87 8.98
CA ASP A 62 0.64 -25.37 9.19
C ASP A 62 0.38 -24.08 8.41
N PRO A 63 -0.90 -23.78 8.07
CA PRO A 63 -1.25 -22.51 7.44
C PRO A 63 -0.80 -21.32 8.28
N PRO A 64 -0.32 -20.22 7.66
CA PRO A 64 0.00 -19.00 8.36
C PRO A 64 -1.18 -18.51 9.24
N TRP A 65 -0.86 -17.89 10.38
CA TRP A 65 -1.88 -17.34 11.28
C TRP A 65 -2.84 -16.40 10.55
N SER A 66 -2.31 -15.59 9.64
CA SER A 66 -3.05 -14.64 8.81
C SER A 66 -4.10 -15.32 7.92
N ASN A 67 -3.74 -16.44 7.28
CA ASN A 67 -4.65 -17.23 6.47
C ASN A 67 -5.77 -17.86 7.33
N THR A 68 -5.42 -18.35 8.51
CA THR A 68 -6.38 -18.89 9.48
C THR A 68 -7.30 -17.80 10.00
N TYR A 69 -6.76 -16.64 10.37
CA TYR A 69 -7.52 -15.49 10.86
C TYR A 69 -8.52 -14.98 9.83
N LEU A 70 -8.11 -14.91 8.55
CA LEU A 70 -8.96 -14.44 7.45
C LEU A 70 -9.92 -15.51 6.92
N GLY A 71 -9.74 -16.79 7.29
CA GLY A 71 -10.56 -17.90 6.80
C GLY A 71 -10.34 -18.21 5.31
N VAL A 72 -9.10 -18.09 4.83
CA VAL A 72 -8.74 -18.26 3.41
C VAL A 72 -9.19 -19.62 2.87
N ALA A 73 -9.00 -20.71 3.64
CA ALA A 73 -9.44 -22.04 3.24
C ALA A 73 -10.96 -22.17 3.03
N ASP A 74 -11.75 -21.42 3.81
CA ASP A 74 -13.21 -21.37 3.63
C ASP A 74 -13.59 -20.53 2.41
N ALA A 75 -12.90 -19.42 2.17
CA ALA A 75 -13.11 -18.59 0.98
C ALA A 75 -12.82 -19.36 -0.32
N HIS A 76 -11.82 -20.23 -0.33
CA HIS A 76 -11.47 -21.06 -1.49
C HIS A 76 -12.57 -22.06 -1.91
N LYS A 77 -13.52 -22.36 -1.04
CA LYS A 77 -14.71 -23.16 -1.39
C LYS A 77 -15.64 -22.42 -2.37
N PHE A 78 -15.50 -21.12 -2.50
CA PHE A 78 -16.35 -20.25 -3.32
C PHE A 78 -15.64 -19.62 -4.51
N ALA A 79 -14.37 -19.29 -4.37
CA ALA A 79 -13.56 -18.63 -5.40
C ALA A 79 -12.06 -18.78 -5.08
N THR A 80 -11.23 -18.80 -6.11
CA THR A 80 -9.75 -18.91 -6.04
C THR A 80 -9.04 -17.82 -6.85
N GLY A 81 -9.80 -16.87 -7.42
CA GLY A 81 -9.28 -15.80 -8.25
C GLY A 81 -9.18 -16.14 -9.74
N ALA A 82 -9.64 -17.33 -10.15
CA ALA A 82 -9.55 -17.76 -11.54
C ALA A 82 -10.22 -16.78 -12.51
N GLY A 83 -9.51 -16.44 -13.60
CA GLY A 83 -9.97 -15.49 -14.61
C GLY A 83 -9.78 -14.02 -14.24
N VAL A 84 -9.26 -13.71 -13.05
CA VAL A 84 -8.96 -12.35 -12.62
C VAL A 84 -7.48 -12.07 -12.74
N THR A 85 -7.12 -10.89 -13.26
CA THR A 85 -5.75 -10.42 -13.31
C THR A 85 -5.55 -9.34 -12.23
N VAL A 86 -4.50 -9.50 -11.43
CA VAL A 86 -4.08 -8.53 -10.41
C VAL A 86 -2.75 -7.93 -10.82
N ALA A 87 -2.70 -6.60 -10.94
CA ALA A 87 -1.44 -5.87 -11.08
C ALA A 87 -0.84 -5.61 -9.70
N VAL A 88 0.43 -5.96 -9.53
CA VAL A 88 1.22 -5.66 -8.34
C VAL A 88 2.16 -4.51 -8.71
N ILE A 89 1.81 -3.30 -8.28
CA ILE A 89 2.65 -2.10 -8.42
C ILE A 89 3.50 -2.00 -7.16
N ASP A 90 4.77 -2.37 -7.28
CA ASP A 90 5.65 -2.61 -6.13
C ASP A 90 7.13 -2.55 -6.58
N THR A 91 8.04 -3.23 -5.89
CA THR A 91 9.49 -3.28 -6.19
C THR A 91 9.88 -4.27 -7.30
N GLY A 92 8.91 -4.89 -7.95
CA GLY A 92 9.08 -5.99 -8.90
C GLY A 92 8.60 -7.32 -8.33
N VAL A 93 8.69 -8.39 -9.10
CA VAL A 93 8.42 -9.76 -8.63
C VAL A 93 9.43 -10.72 -9.25
N ASP A 94 10.18 -11.42 -8.42
CA ASP A 94 10.98 -12.56 -8.87
C ASP A 94 10.04 -13.76 -9.08
N ALA A 95 9.74 -14.02 -10.35
CA ALA A 95 8.79 -15.05 -10.70
C ALA A 95 9.33 -16.45 -10.40
N SER A 96 8.50 -17.28 -9.79
CA SER A 96 8.81 -18.68 -9.51
C SER A 96 7.62 -19.58 -9.88
N PRO A 97 7.77 -20.91 -9.92
CA PRO A 97 6.64 -21.80 -10.16
C PRO A 97 5.47 -21.62 -9.18
N ARG A 98 5.75 -21.14 -7.96
CA ARG A 98 4.73 -20.83 -6.94
C ARG A 98 4.22 -19.40 -6.99
N VAL A 99 4.97 -18.47 -7.57
CA VAL A 99 4.56 -17.08 -7.82
C VAL A 99 4.74 -16.77 -9.30
N PRO A 100 3.86 -17.31 -10.18
CA PRO A 100 4.02 -17.19 -11.62
C PRO A 100 3.57 -15.81 -12.12
N ALA A 101 4.35 -14.78 -11.80
CA ALA A 101 4.11 -13.43 -12.29
C ALA A 101 4.49 -13.31 -13.77
N GLU A 102 3.71 -12.49 -14.48
CA GLU A 102 3.95 -12.11 -15.87
C GLU A 102 4.53 -10.68 -15.92
N PRO A 103 5.30 -10.32 -16.96
CA PRO A 103 5.83 -8.98 -17.10
C PRO A 103 4.71 -7.96 -17.32
N GLY A 104 4.67 -6.94 -16.49
CA GLY A 104 3.68 -5.84 -16.53
C GLY A 104 4.30 -4.47 -16.75
N GLY A 105 5.64 -4.36 -16.78
CA GLY A 105 6.37 -3.11 -17.02
C GLY A 105 7.34 -2.75 -15.90
N ASP A 106 8.32 -1.92 -16.25
CA ASP A 106 9.36 -1.47 -15.31
C ASP A 106 9.47 0.06 -15.39
N PHE A 107 9.45 0.71 -14.23
CA PHE A 107 9.56 2.16 -14.06
C PHE A 107 10.82 2.53 -13.27
N VAL A 108 11.67 1.54 -12.99
CA VAL A 108 12.98 1.68 -12.34
C VAL A 108 14.10 1.49 -13.33
N ASP A 109 14.02 0.46 -14.19
CA ASP A 109 15.02 0.17 -15.20
C ASP A 109 14.41 0.26 -16.61
N GLN A 110 15.04 1.03 -17.51
CA GLN A 110 14.57 1.20 -18.88
C GLN A 110 14.56 -0.11 -19.68
N ALA A 111 15.45 -1.04 -19.37
CA ALA A 111 15.55 -2.34 -20.01
C ALA A 111 14.76 -3.43 -19.29
N GLY A 112 14.20 -3.11 -18.12
CA GLY A 112 13.45 -4.04 -17.29
C GLY A 112 12.04 -4.33 -17.81
N ASN A 113 11.42 -5.33 -17.23
CA ASN A 113 10.05 -5.74 -17.56
C ASN A 113 9.16 -5.97 -16.31
N GLY A 114 9.69 -5.67 -15.13
CA GLY A 114 9.02 -5.86 -13.84
C GLY A 114 9.32 -7.20 -13.16
N LEU A 115 9.99 -8.15 -13.83
CA LEU A 115 10.31 -9.47 -13.26
C LEU A 115 11.72 -9.51 -12.62
N SER A 116 12.07 -8.44 -11.91
CA SER A 116 13.29 -8.36 -11.11
C SER A 116 12.98 -7.61 -9.84
N ASP A 117 13.21 -8.22 -8.69
CA ASP A 117 12.89 -7.67 -7.37
C ASP A 117 14.12 -7.67 -6.45
N CYS A 118 14.89 -6.60 -6.48
CA CYS A 118 16.07 -6.46 -5.63
C CYS A 118 15.72 -6.15 -4.15
N ASP A 119 14.50 -5.74 -3.89
CA ASP A 119 14.00 -5.37 -2.57
C ASP A 119 13.25 -6.52 -1.88
N ALA A 120 12.92 -7.56 -2.62
CA ALA A 120 12.12 -8.73 -2.24
C ALA A 120 10.66 -8.41 -1.86
N HIS A 121 10.31 -7.13 -1.69
CA HIS A 121 9.03 -6.69 -1.15
C HIS A 121 7.85 -7.03 -2.07
N GLY A 122 7.96 -6.77 -3.37
CA GLY A 122 6.92 -7.08 -4.34
C GLY A 122 6.71 -8.58 -4.54
N THR A 123 7.77 -9.39 -4.45
CA THR A 123 7.69 -10.85 -4.49
C THR A 123 6.90 -11.40 -3.30
N LEU A 124 7.21 -10.92 -2.09
CA LEU A 124 6.46 -11.28 -0.88
C LEU A 124 4.99 -10.87 -1.01
N THR A 125 4.72 -9.65 -1.44
CA THR A 125 3.38 -9.09 -1.68
C THR A 125 2.60 -9.93 -2.71
N ALA A 126 3.20 -10.22 -3.86
CA ALA A 126 2.61 -11.02 -4.92
C ALA A 126 2.27 -12.44 -4.44
N SER A 127 3.13 -13.04 -3.62
CA SER A 127 2.91 -14.37 -3.07
C SER A 127 1.68 -14.41 -2.13
N ILE A 128 1.47 -13.39 -1.31
CA ILE A 128 0.28 -13.27 -0.45
C ILE A 128 -0.99 -13.17 -1.30
N ILE A 129 -0.94 -12.42 -2.40
CA ILE A 129 -2.08 -12.32 -3.31
C ILE A 129 -2.39 -13.65 -3.97
N ALA A 130 -1.40 -14.30 -4.63
CA ALA A 130 -1.67 -15.44 -5.50
C ALA A 130 -0.60 -16.54 -5.46
N GLY A 131 0.12 -16.70 -4.36
CA GLY A 131 1.07 -17.80 -4.20
C GLY A 131 0.37 -19.15 -4.25
N ARG A 132 0.91 -20.06 -5.10
CA ARG A 132 0.35 -21.41 -5.29
C ARG A 132 0.70 -22.32 -4.11
N PRO A 133 -0.21 -23.22 -3.71
CA PRO A 133 0.07 -24.20 -2.67
C PRO A 133 1.14 -25.19 -3.08
N ALA A 134 1.83 -25.77 -2.11
CA ALA A 134 2.74 -26.91 -2.31
C ALA A 134 2.47 -27.97 -1.24
N PRO A 135 2.80 -29.24 -1.51
CA PRO A 135 2.59 -30.32 -0.53
C PRO A 135 3.58 -30.28 0.65
N THR A 136 4.62 -29.43 0.56
CA THR A 136 5.71 -29.33 1.53
C THR A 136 5.40 -28.40 2.70
N ASP A 137 4.40 -27.53 2.55
CA ASP A 137 4.08 -26.51 3.54
C ASP A 137 2.58 -26.12 3.52
N GLY A 138 2.15 -25.34 4.51
CA GLY A 138 0.77 -24.88 4.65
C GLY A 138 0.49 -23.52 3.98
N PHE A 139 1.45 -22.93 3.26
CA PHE A 139 1.25 -21.62 2.64
C PHE A 139 0.42 -21.71 1.36
N VAL A 140 -0.53 -20.79 1.23
CA VAL A 140 -1.28 -20.51 0.00
C VAL A 140 -1.67 -19.04 -0.03
N GLY A 141 -1.60 -18.40 -1.19
CA GLY A 141 -2.11 -17.05 -1.39
C GLY A 141 -3.63 -16.97 -1.30
N VAL A 142 -4.16 -15.76 -1.15
CA VAL A 142 -5.62 -15.55 -1.02
C VAL A 142 -6.35 -15.90 -2.31
N ALA A 143 -5.76 -15.63 -3.47
CA ALA A 143 -6.35 -15.88 -4.80
C ALA A 143 -5.36 -16.69 -5.68
N PRO A 144 -5.07 -17.97 -5.35
CA PRO A 144 -3.97 -18.74 -5.94
C PRO A 144 -4.10 -19.00 -7.44
N ASP A 145 -5.29 -18.85 -8.03
CA ASP A 145 -5.55 -19.00 -9.45
C ASP A 145 -5.67 -17.65 -10.19
N ALA A 146 -5.47 -16.52 -9.51
CA ALA A 146 -5.39 -15.23 -10.17
C ALA A 146 -4.09 -15.11 -10.99
N ARG A 147 -4.17 -14.38 -12.11
CA ARG A 147 -2.97 -13.99 -12.88
C ARG A 147 -2.33 -12.79 -12.21
N LEU A 148 -1.01 -12.79 -12.11
CA LEU A 148 -0.24 -11.68 -11.57
C LEU A 148 0.49 -10.95 -12.70
N LEU A 149 0.34 -9.62 -12.76
CA LEU A 149 1.20 -8.76 -13.57
C LEU A 149 2.11 -7.96 -12.63
N SER A 150 3.40 -8.07 -12.81
CA SER A 150 4.39 -7.33 -12.02
C SER A 150 4.74 -6.00 -12.68
N LEU A 151 4.50 -4.89 -11.98
CA LEU A 151 4.93 -3.56 -12.38
C LEU A 151 5.95 -3.06 -11.35
N ARG A 152 7.22 -3.06 -11.74
CA ARG A 152 8.29 -2.52 -10.89
C ARG A 152 8.26 -1.01 -10.92
N GLN A 153 7.71 -0.39 -9.88
CA GLN A 153 7.50 1.06 -9.84
C GLN A 153 8.55 1.78 -8.98
N THR A 154 9.06 1.10 -7.97
CA THR A 154 10.06 1.65 -7.03
C THR A 154 11.12 0.63 -6.69
N SER A 155 12.23 1.07 -6.12
CA SER A 155 13.23 0.21 -5.49
C SER A 155 14.09 1.04 -4.53
N GLU A 156 14.28 0.56 -3.32
CA GLU A 156 15.24 1.13 -2.37
C GLU A 156 16.69 0.77 -2.72
N ALA A 157 16.87 -0.28 -3.52
CA ALA A 157 18.20 -0.69 -3.97
C ALA A 157 18.76 0.15 -5.13
N PHE A 158 17.89 0.92 -5.81
CA PHE A 158 18.24 1.76 -6.95
C PHE A 158 18.04 3.24 -6.63
N GLU A 159 18.86 4.09 -7.22
CA GLU A 159 18.72 5.54 -7.14
C GLU A 159 18.93 6.20 -8.51
N PRO A 160 18.45 7.42 -8.72
CA PRO A 160 18.74 8.19 -9.91
C PRO A 160 20.24 8.42 -10.11
N VAL A 161 20.74 8.23 -11.32
CA VAL A 161 22.15 8.45 -11.65
C VAL A 161 22.55 9.89 -11.32
N GLY A 162 23.65 10.02 -10.55
CA GLY A 162 24.17 11.32 -10.13
C GLY A 162 23.43 11.95 -8.95
N SER A 163 22.50 11.24 -8.33
CA SER A 163 21.93 11.68 -7.06
C SER A 163 23.01 11.76 -5.99
N GLN A 164 22.91 12.77 -5.12
CA GLN A 164 23.85 12.92 -4.00
C GLN A 164 23.09 12.69 -2.70
N ALA A 165 23.68 11.92 -1.80
CA ALA A 165 23.17 11.79 -0.44
C ALA A 165 22.99 13.20 0.15
N ASN A 166 21.83 13.45 0.76
CA ASN A 166 21.57 14.71 1.44
C ASN A 166 22.55 14.85 2.62
N PRO A 167 23.49 15.81 2.61
CA PRO A 167 24.45 15.95 3.69
C PRO A 167 23.81 16.29 5.05
N ASN A 168 22.55 16.76 5.04
CA ASN A 168 21.79 17.08 6.24
C ASN A 168 20.93 15.90 6.75
N ASP A 169 20.78 14.86 5.93
CA ASP A 169 20.13 13.60 6.31
C ASP A 169 20.83 12.43 5.61
N PRO A 170 21.87 11.89 6.22
CA PRO A 170 22.63 10.78 5.65
C PRO A 170 21.84 9.46 5.55
N ASN A 171 20.62 9.41 6.15
CA ASN A 171 19.73 8.26 6.06
C ASN A 171 18.66 8.45 4.96
N ALA A 172 18.49 9.66 4.42
CA ALA A 172 17.64 9.91 3.27
C ALA A 172 18.37 9.52 1.99
N THR A 173 18.34 8.24 1.64
CA THR A 173 18.83 7.77 0.34
C THR A 173 17.72 8.01 -0.69
N PRO A 174 17.97 8.72 -1.79
CA PRO A 174 16.98 8.84 -2.86
C PRO A 174 16.72 7.46 -3.45
N ALA A 175 15.56 6.91 -3.22
CA ALA A 175 15.11 5.66 -3.86
C ALA A 175 14.66 5.93 -5.29
N ALA A 176 14.73 4.92 -6.14
CA ALA A 176 14.07 4.98 -7.44
C ALA A 176 12.55 4.90 -7.27
N GLY A 177 11.83 5.66 -8.07
CA GLY A 177 10.39 5.78 -7.99
C GLY A 177 9.93 7.21 -7.68
N SER A 178 8.75 7.57 -8.12
CA SER A 178 8.16 8.89 -7.91
C SER A 178 6.64 8.82 -7.98
N ILE A 179 5.95 9.85 -7.50
CA ILE A 179 4.50 10.00 -7.70
C ILE A 179 4.13 9.99 -9.20
N ARG A 180 4.99 10.56 -10.05
CA ARG A 180 4.78 10.57 -11.50
C ARG A 180 4.91 9.19 -12.12
N SER A 181 5.93 8.41 -11.74
CA SER A 181 6.07 7.03 -12.22
C SER A 181 4.95 6.14 -11.69
N LEU A 182 4.48 6.35 -10.45
CA LEU A 182 3.31 5.67 -9.90
C LEU A 182 2.04 5.98 -10.71
N ALA A 183 1.81 7.25 -11.04
CA ALA A 183 0.68 7.64 -11.88
C ALA A 183 0.69 6.93 -13.25
N ARG A 184 1.87 6.86 -13.90
CA ARG A 184 2.02 6.12 -15.18
C ARG A 184 1.82 4.62 -15.01
N ALA A 185 2.33 4.03 -13.92
CA ALA A 185 2.13 2.60 -13.62
C ALA A 185 0.66 2.25 -13.43
N VAL A 186 -0.13 3.11 -12.76
CA VAL A 186 -1.58 2.94 -12.60
C VAL A 186 -2.29 2.99 -13.96
N VAL A 187 -1.97 3.95 -14.82
CA VAL A 187 -2.54 4.04 -16.19
C VAL A 187 -2.18 2.80 -17.00
N HIS A 188 -0.92 2.38 -16.95
CA HIS A 188 -0.44 1.21 -17.68
C HIS A 188 -1.15 -0.07 -17.24
N ALA A 189 -1.21 -0.33 -15.92
CA ALA A 189 -1.94 -1.47 -15.36
C ALA A 189 -3.42 -1.46 -15.78
N ALA A 190 -4.09 -0.31 -15.71
CA ALA A 190 -5.47 -0.17 -16.12
C ALA A 190 -5.69 -0.45 -17.62
N ASN A 191 -4.75 -0.07 -18.48
CA ASN A 191 -4.78 -0.34 -19.92
C ASN A 191 -4.49 -1.80 -20.27
N LEU A 192 -3.72 -2.51 -19.43
CA LEU A 192 -3.54 -3.96 -19.54
C LEU A 192 -4.81 -4.75 -19.19
N GLY A 193 -5.88 -4.09 -18.76
CA GLY A 193 -7.19 -4.70 -18.51
C GLY A 193 -7.25 -5.54 -17.24
N VAL A 194 -6.53 -5.15 -16.20
CA VAL A 194 -6.55 -5.85 -14.91
C VAL A 194 -7.86 -5.61 -14.15
N GLY A 195 -8.28 -6.57 -13.34
CA GLY A 195 -9.46 -6.44 -12.48
C GLY A 195 -9.16 -5.77 -11.14
N VAL A 196 -7.92 -5.89 -10.66
CA VAL A 196 -7.46 -5.34 -9.39
C VAL A 196 -6.05 -4.75 -9.56
N ILE A 197 -5.79 -3.61 -8.95
CA ILE A 197 -4.45 -3.05 -8.77
C ILE A 197 -4.15 -3.07 -7.27
N ASN A 198 -3.02 -3.68 -6.89
CA ASN A 198 -2.42 -3.57 -5.57
C ASN A 198 -1.31 -2.53 -5.61
N ILE A 199 -1.36 -1.53 -4.73
CA ILE A 199 -0.29 -0.56 -4.51
C ILE A 199 0.16 -0.69 -3.07
N SER A 200 1.30 -1.33 -2.86
CA SER A 200 1.87 -1.52 -1.52
C SER A 200 2.84 -0.41 -1.11
N GLU A 201 3.07 0.53 -2.00
CA GLU A 201 3.90 1.71 -1.78
C GLU A 201 3.07 2.88 -1.26
N ALA A 202 3.67 3.67 -0.37
CA ALA A 202 3.06 4.85 0.20
C ALA A 202 4.10 5.96 0.37
N ALA A 203 3.72 7.19 0.04
CA ALA A 203 4.50 8.37 0.34
C ALA A 203 3.75 9.24 1.35
N CYS A 204 4.50 9.80 2.31
CA CYS A 204 3.95 10.68 3.32
C CYS A 204 4.45 12.11 3.17
N TYR A 205 3.58 13.06 3.41
CA TYR A 205 3.96 14.47 3.48
C TYR A 205 3.07 15.24 4.47
N LYS A 206 3.61 16.32 5.02
CA LYS A 206 2.86 17.19 5.92
C LYS A 206 1.80 17.96 5.15
N VAL A 207 0.61 18.11 5.72
CA VAL A 207 -0.47 18.97 5.17
C VAL A 207 0.03 20.37 4.84
N SER A 208 0.96 20.91 5.64
CA SER A 208 1.55 22.24 5.45
C SER A 208 2.55 22.32 4.28
N ARG A 209 2.92 21.19 3.67
CA ARG A 209 3.86 21.09 2.54
C ARG A 209 3.33 20.08 1.52
N PRO A 210 2.21 20.41 0.83
CA PRO A 210 1.62 19.52 -0.15
C PRO A 210 2.58 19.29 -1.32
N ILE A 211 2.49 18.11 -1.91
CA ILE A 211 3.20 17.74 -3.14
C ILE A 211 2.24 17.78 -4.32
N ASP A 212 2.77 17.87 -5.54
CA ASP A 212 1.95 17.75 -6.75
C ASP A 212 1.68 16.27 -7.06
N GLU A 213 0.45 15.87 -6.90
CA GLU A 213 -0.04 14.53 -7.21
C GLU A 213 -1.28 14.55 -8.14
N THR A 214 -1.44 15.66 -8.89
CA THR A 214 -2.57 15.86 -9.79
C THR A 214 -2.68 14.74 -10.82
N SER A 215 -1.54 14.30 -11.39
CA SER A 215 -1.50 13.18 -12.34
C SER A 215 -1.85 11.84 -11.69
N LEU A 216 -1.50 11.62 -10.42
CA LEU A 216 -1.85 10.40 -9.69
C LEU A 216 -3.37 10.34 -9.44
N GLY A 217 -3.98 11.44 -9.02
CA GLY A 217 -5.42 11.53 -8.88
C GLY A 217 -6.17 11.23 -10.18
N ALA A 218 -5.73 11.80 -11.31
CA ALA A 218 -6.28 11.52 -12.63
C ALA A 218 -6.12 10.04 -13.02
N SER A 219 -4.98 9.42 -12.69
CA SER A 219 -4.71 8.01 -13.00
C SER A 219 -5.58 7.04 -12.19
N ILE A 220 -5.78 7.34 -10.91
CA ILE A 220 -6.66 6.54 -10.03
C ILE A 220 -8.11 6.66 -10.52
N ASP A 221 -8.57 7.87 -10.82
CA ASP A 221 -9.92 8.09 -11.36
C ASP A 221 -10.13 7.32 -12.68
N TYR A 222 -9.16 7.40 -13.58
CA TYR A 222 -9.17 6.65 -14.83
C TYR A 222 -9.25 5.14 -14.61
N ALA A 223 -8.42 4.59 -13.72
CA ALA A 223 -8.44 3.16 -13.41
C ALA A 223 -9.80 2.73 -12.84
N VAL A 224 -10.35 3.49 -11.90
CA VAL A 224 -11.58 3.13 -11.18
C VAL A 224 -12.83 3.41 -12.02
N ASN A 225 -13.00 4.64 -12.51
CA ASN A 225 -14.25 5.10 -13.11
C ASN A 225 -14.32 4.86 -14.61
N VAL A 226 -13.18 4.80 -15.32
CA VAL A 226 -13.17 4.55 -16.77
C VAL A 226 -12.89 3.08 -17.07
N LYS A 227 -11.92 2.47 -16.38
CA LYS A 227 -11.51 1.08 -16.64
C LYS A 227 -12.18 0.05 -15.72
N GLY A 228 -12.86 0.48 -14.66
CA GLY A 228 -13.58 -0.40 -13.76
C GLY A 228 -12.68 -1.26 -12.85
N VAL A 229 -11.47 -0.80 -12.55
CA VAL A 229 -10.48 -1.52 -11.75
C VAL A 229 -10.66 -1.23 -10.26
N VAL A 230 -10.59 -2.26 -9.41
CA VAL A 230 -10.50 -2.07 -7.95
C VAL A 230 -9.06 -1.73 -7.59
N VAL A 231 -8.85 -0.58 -6.96
CA VAL A 231 -7.53 -0.15 -6.50
C VAL A 231 -7.44 -0.32 -4.99
N VAL A 232 -6.52 -1.16 -4.53
CA VAL A 232 -6.26 -1.46 -3.11
C VAL A 232 -4.89 -0.91 -2.75
N VAL A 233 -4.80 -0.18 -1.65
CA VAL A 233 -3.59 0.54 -1.27
C VAL A 233 -3.24 0.34 0.21
N ALA A 234 -1.95 0.37 0.54
CA ALA A 234 -1.47 0.36 1.91
C ALA A 234 -1.79 1.70 2.61
N ALA A 235 -2.19 1.64 3.88
CA ALA A 235 -2.43 2.84 4.69
C ALA A 235 -1.14 3.60 5.06
N GLY A 236 0.02 2.99 4.86
CA GLY A 236 1.34 3.49 5.22
C GLY A 236 1.81 3.03 6.60
N ASN A 237 3.12 3.09 6.81
CA ASN A 237 3.78 2.71 8.06
C ASN A 237 4.47 3.92 8.67
N THR A 238 4.44 4.05 10.00
CA THR A 238 5.15 5.12 10.70
C THR A 238 6.67 4.99 10.52
N GLY A 239 7.34 6.10 10.27
CA GLY A 239 8.79 6.19 10.06
C GLY A 239 9.13 7.30 9.07
N GLY A 240 10.31 7.90 9.18
CA GLY A 240 10.70 9.01 8.31
C GLY A 240 9.67 10.15 8.32
N ASP A 241 9.18 10.52 7.14
CA ASP A 241 8.15 11.56 6.98
C ASP A 241 6.74 11.10 7.36
N CYS A 242 6.52 9.79 7.57
CA CYS A 242 5.25 9.22 8.01
C CYS A 242 5.08 9.37 9.53
N VAL A 243 4.74 10.57 9.95
CA VAL A 243 4.42 10.88 11.36
C VAL A 243 2.96 10.56 11.62
N GLN A 244 2.69 9.80 12.70
CA GLN A 244 1.34 9.34 13.03
C GLN A 244 0.35 10.50 13.18
N ASN A 245 -0.83 10.33 12.59
CA ASN A 245 -1.93 11.26 12.77
C ASN A 245 -2.58 11.10 14.15
N PRO A 246 -3.16 12.17 14.72
CA PRO A 246 -3.97 12.06 15.91
C PRO A 246 -5.18 11.12 15.71
N ALA A 247 -5.60 10.46 16.79
CA ALA A 247 -6.85 9.72 16.77
C ALA A 247 -8.05 10.69 16.54
N PRO A 248 -9.16 10.21 15.93
CA PRO A 248 -10.37 11.00 15.83
C PRO A 248 -10.85 11.47 17.21
N ASP A 249 -11.28 12.73 17.31
CA ASP A 249 -11.80 13.30 18.55
C ASP A 249 -13.31 12.99 18.67
N PRO A 250 -13.73 12.18 19.66
CA PRO A 250 -15.14 11.85 19.85
C PRO A 250 -16.01 13.06 20.17
N SER A 251 -15.42 14.17 20.61
CA SER A 251 -16.15 15.41 20.92
C SER A 251 -16.51 16.24 19.67
N THR A 252 -16.06 15.82 18.48
CA THR A 252 -16.35 16.48 17.20
C THR A 252 -17.30 15.64 16.33
N PRO A 253 -18.62 15.59 16.65
CA PRO A 253 -19.57 14.74 15.92
C PRO A 253 -19.76 15.11 14.45
N GLY A 254 -19.34 16.33 14.06
CA GLY A 254 -19.33 16.77 12.65
C GLY A 254 -18.14 16.26 11.83
N ASP A 255 -17.15 15.64 12.49
CA ASP A 255 -15.96 15.07 11.84
C ASP A 255 -15.60 13.71 12.47
N PRO A 256 -16.45 12.70 12.33
CA PRO A 256 -16.27 11.41 13.01
C PRO A 256 -15.02 10.65 12.56
N ARG A 257 -14.45 10.97 11.39
CA ARG A 257 -13.23 10.33 10.86
C ARG A 257 -11.96 11.15 11.11
N GLY A 258 -12.07 12.41 11.61
CA GLY A 258 -10.93 13.24 12.01
C GLY A 258 -10.22 13.97 10.87
N TRP A 259 -10.92 14.32 9.78
CA TRP A 259 -10.34 15.08 8.65
C TRP A 259 -9.76 16.45 9.07
N ASN A 260 -10.33 17.08 10.07
CA ASN A 260 -9.86 18.37 10.60
C ASN A 260 -8.52 18.27 11.35
N ASN A 261 -8.13 17.06 11.79
CA ASN A 261 -6.97 16.84 12.64
C ASN A 261 -5.80 16.19 11.90
N VAL A 262 -5.92 15.95 10.59
CA VAL A 262 -4.85 15.35 9.80
C VAL A 262 -3.63 16.27 9.74
N GLN A 263 -2.48 15.72 10.06
CA GLN A 263 -1.18 16.39 10.01
C GLN A 263 -0.29 15.84 8.91
N THR A 264 -0.40 14.54 8.65
CA THR A 264 0.35 13.80 7.64
C THR A 264 -0.62 13.16 6.65
N VAL A 265 -0.48 13.50 5.39
CA VAL A 265 -1.17 12.83 4.29
C VAL A 265 -0.39 11.60 3.90
N VAL A 266 -1.10 10.51 3.61
CA VAL A 266 -0.52 9.29 3.03
C VAL A 266 -1.11 9.09 1.64
N THR A 267 -0.29 9.23 0.62
CA THR A 267 -0.70 9.01 -0.77
C THR A 267 -0.20 7.63 -1.26
N PRO A 268 -0.99 6.86 -2.03
CA PRO A 268 -2.32 7.17 -2.57
C PRO A 268 -3.51 6.88 -1.64
N ALA A 269 -3.28 6.49 -0.38
CA ALA A 269 -4.34 6.06 0.55
C ALA A 269 -5.46 7.12 0.72
N TRP A 270 -5.14 8.40 0.73
CA TRP A 270 -6.12 9.47 0.97
C TRP A 270 -7.07 9.77 -0.21
N TYR A 271 -6.92 9.09 -1.35
CA TYR A 271 -7.88 9.18 -2.47
C TYR A 271 -9.18 8.40 -2.23
N ALA A 272 -9.55 8.15 -0.97
CA ALA A 272 -10.88 7.63 -0.65
C ALA A 272 -11.98 8.60 -1.16
N PRO A 273 -13.08 8.10 -1.75
CA PRO A 273 -13.51 6.70 -1.83
C PRO A 273 -13.09 5.95 -3.10
N LEU A 274 -12.19 6.48 -3.92
CA LEU A 274 -11.76 5.81 -5.16
C LEU A 274 -10.90 4.58 -4.89
N VAL A 275 -10.10 4.59 -3.82
CA VAL A 275 -9.24 3.49 -3.41
C VAL A 275 -9.77 2.81 -2.16
N LEU A 276 -9.43 1.53 -1.97
CA LEU A 276 -9.62 0.79 -0.72
C LEU A 276 -8.32 0.83 0.08
N SER A 277 -8.28 1.68 1.11
CA SER A 277 -7.10 1.82 1.96
C SER A 277 -7.11 0.81 3.12
N VAL A 278 -5.98 0.13 3.30
CA VAL A 278 -5.86 -1.02 4.21
C VAL A 278 -4.83 -0.75 5.30
N GLY A 279 -5.31 -0.68 6.54
CA GLY A 279 -4.49 -0.63 7.75
C GLY A 279 -4.00 -2.00 8.18
N GLY A 280 -3.06 -2.03 9.12
CA GLY A 280 -2.47 -3.25 9.66
C GLY A 280 -3.02 -3.65 11.04
N ILE A 281 -3.21 -4.96 11.25
CA ILE A 281 -3.50 -5.56 12.56
C ILE A 281 -2.49 -6.65 12.90
N GLY A 282 -2.25 -6.81 14.20
CA GLY A 282 -1.51 -7.94 14.75
C GLY A 282 -2.37 -9.17 15.01
N GLN A 283 -1.76 -10.23 15.55
CA GLN A 283 -2.41 -11.51 15.84
C GLN A 283 -3.58 -11.42 16.82
N THR A 284 -3.62 -10.40 17.67
CA THR A 284 -4.72 -10.15 18.62
C THR A 284 -5.90 -9.43 17.99
N GLY A 285 -5.81 -9.02 16.71
CA GLY A 285 -6.80 -8.21 16.04
C GLY A 285 -6.70 -6.71 16.36
N MET A 286 -5.75 -6.31 17.22
CA MET A 286 -5.50 -4.89 17.52
C MET A 286 -4.71 -4.24 16.39
N PRO A 287 -4.92 -2.92 16.14
CA PRO A 287 -4.13 -2.18 15.18
C PRO A 287 -2.62 -2.29 15.45
N SER A 288 -1.84 -2.52 14.41
CA SER A 288 -0.39 -2.52 14.50
C SER A 288 0.13 -1.12 14.83
N SER A 289 1.10 -1.02 15.74
CA SER A 289 1.62 0.27 16.21
C SER A 289 2.24 1.14 15.11
N PHE A 290 2.72 0.51 14.06
CA PHE A 290 3.28 1.19 12.89
C PHE A 290 2.23 1.59 11.85
N SER A 291 1.00 1.04 11.90
CA SER A 291 -0.03 1.37 10.90
C SER A 291 -0.44 2.84 11.02
N MET A 292 -0.32 3.58 9.91
CA MET A 292 -0.75 4.98 9.87
C MET A 292 -2.26 5.10 10.06
N HIS A 293 -2.65 6.05 10.91
CA HIS A 293 -4.04 6.45 11.08
C HIS A 293 -4.40 7.54 10.07
N GLY A 294 -5.64 7.50 9.61
CA GLY A 294 -6.17 8.55 8.73
C GLY A 294 -7.64 8.32 8.43
N PRO A 295 -8.38 9.38 8.10
CA PRO A 295 -9.81 9.29 7.78
C PRO A 295 -10.10 8.49 6.51
N TRP A 296 -9.08 8.16 5.75
CA TRP A 296 -9.13 7.34 4.54
C TRP A 296 -9.01 5.83 4.77
N VAL A 297 -8.59 5.38 5.96
CA VAL A 297 -8.44 3.93 6.23
C VAL A 297 -9.82 3.29 6.31
N ASP A 298 -10.08 2.32 5.43
CA ASP A 298 -11.40 1.72 5.27
C ASP A 298 -11.54 0.38 5.98
N VAL A 299 -10.49 -0.44 5.91
CA VAL A 299 -10.42 -1.76 6.53
C VAL A 299 -9.01 -2.02 7.04
N ALA A 300 -8.83 -3.11 7.80
CA ALA A 300 -7.53 -3.58 8.24
C ALA A 300 -7.39 -5.09 8.02
N ALA A 301 -6.16 -5.54 7.81
CA ALA A 301 -5.83 -6.95 7.62
C ALA A 301 -4.50 -7.29 8.31
N PRO A 302 -4.13 -8.58 8.44
CA PRO A 302 -2.87 -9.02 9.04
C PRO A 302 -1.65 -8.29 8.48
N ALA A 303 -0.82 -7.73 9.35
CA ALA A 303 0.34 -6.92 9.00
C ALA A 303 1.60 -7.25 9.81
N GLU A 304 1.53 -8.18 10.75
CA GLU A 304 2.65 -8.56 11.62
C GLU A 304 2.95 -10.05 11.53
N ASN A 305 4.20 -10.42 11.71
CA ASN A 305 4.64 -11.82 11.65
C ASN A 305 4.11 -12.54 10.40
N ILE A 306 4.31 -11.89 9.27
CA ILE A 306 3.81 -12.38 7.99
C ILE A 306 4.67 -13.52 7.48
N VAL A 307 4.01 -14.54 6.95
CA VAL A 307 4.63 -15.60 6.14
C VAL A 307 4.28 -15.34 4.69
N ALA A 308 5.29 -15.39 3.83
CA ALA A 308 5.16 -15.20 2.39
C ALA A 308 6.08 -16.19 1.66
N LEU A 309 6.13 -16.16 0.32
CA LEU A 309 7.11 -16.92 -0.44
C LEU A 309 8.23 -15.99 -0.92
N GLY A 310 9.47 -16.41 -0.75
CA GLY A 310 10.64 -15.74 -1.29
C GLY A 310 10.83 -16.00 -2.79
N ASP A 311 11.95 -15.52 -3.33
CA ASP A 311 12.37 -15.62 -4.72
C ASP A 311 12.44 -17.08 -5.25
N THR A 312 12.81 -18.02 -4.39
CA THR A 312 12.84 -19.45 -4.71
C THR A 312 11.46 -20.12 -4.66
N GLY A 313 10.43 -19.42 -4.18
CA GLY A 313 9.10 -19.97 -3.92
C GLY A 313 8.97 -20.73 -2.60
N GLU A 314 9.98 -20.68 -1.73
CA GLU A 314 9.92 -21.27 -0.40
C GLU A 314 9.34 -20.29 0.62
N PRO A 315 8.63 -20.79 1.66
CA PRO A 315 8.10 -19.95 2.72
C PRO A 315 9.19 -19.24 3.50
N VAL A 316 8.99 -17.95 3.72
CA VAL A 316 9.86 -17.08 4.51
C VAL A 316 9.01 -16.23 5.45
N ASN A 317 9.60 -15.75 6.56
CA ASN A 317 8.91 -14.87 7.51
C ASN A 317 9.81 -13.76 8.06
N ALA A 318 10.98 -13.55 7.44
CA ALA A 318 11.92 -12.52 7.79
C ALA A 318 12.68 -12.01 6.57
N LEU A 319 13.25 -10.82 6.69
CA LEU A 319 14.31 -10.31 5.81
C LEU A 319 15.62 -10.24 6.61
N GLN A 320 16.76 -10.51 5.95
CA GLN A 320 18.05 -10.41 6.57
C GLN A 320 18.39 -8.94 6.85
N GLY A 321 18.37 -8.54 8.11
CA GLY A 321 18.84 -7.25 8.58
C GLY A 321 20.30 -7.27 8.99
N ARG A 322 20.85 -6.09 9.35
CA ARG A 322 22.25 -5.93 9.79
C ARG A 322 22.55 -6.70 11.08
N GLU A 323 21.60 -6.77 12.00
CA GLU A 323 21.74 -7.42 13.32
C GLU A 323 21.12 -8.83 13.37
N GLY A 324 20.65 -9.33 12.23
CA GLY A 324 19.99 -10.63 12.10
C GLY A 324 18.65 -10.55 11.40
N PRO A 325 17.91 -11.67 11.31
CA PRO A 325 16.62 -11.71 10.66
C PRO A 325 15.59 -10.81 11.36
N VAL A 326 14.88 -10.00 10.55
CA VAL A 326 13.80 -9.10 11.00
C VAL A 326 12.47 -9.65 10.50
N PRO A 327 11.47 -9.84 11.38
CA PRO A 327 10.16 -10.34 10.97
C PRO A 327 9.51 -9.50 9.86
N ILE A 328 8.87 -10.15 8.91
CA ILE A 328 8.11 -9.46 7.86
C ILE A 328 6.88 -8.81 8.49
N ALA A 329 6.78 -7.48 8.34
CA ALA A 329 5.65 -6.68 8.82
C ALA A 329 5.45 -5.43 7.95
N GLY A 330 4.20 -4.97 7.82
CA GLY A 330 3.84 -3.76 7.06
C GLY A 330 2.40 -3.76 6.57
N THR A 331 1.84 -2.58 6.42
CA THR A 331 0.50 -2.39 5.81
C THR A 331 0.46 -2.79 4.33
N SER A 332 1.61 -2.90 3.69
CA SER A 332 1.81 -3.44 2.35
C SER A 332 1.26 -4.87 2.23
N PHE A 333 1.59 -5.72 3.21
CA PHE A 333 1.13 -7.10 3.25
C PHE A 333 -0.36 -7.19 3.59
N ALA A 334 -0.87 -6.28 4.43
CA ALA A 334 -2.31 -6.15 4.68
C ALA A 334 -3.07 -5.81 3.40
N ALA A 335 -2.57 -4.87 2.59
CA ALA A 335 -3.14 -4.54 1.28
C ALA A 335 -3.13 -5.74 0.32
N ALA A 336 -2.07 -6.56 0.34
CA ALA A 336 -1.98 -7.78 -0.46
C ALA A 336 -3.09 -8.79 -0.12
N TYR A 337 -3.39 -9.04 1.16
CA TYR A 337 -4.51 -9.90 1.57
C TYR A 337 -5.85 -9.38 1.04
N VAL A 338 -6.07 -8.07 1.12
CA VAL A 338 -7.32 -7.46 0.66
C VAL A 338 -7.39 -7.42 -0.88
N SER A 339 -6.26 -7.27 -1.57
CA SER A 339 -6.20 -7.38 -3.04
C SER A 339 -6.56 -8.79 -3.52
N GLY A 340 -6.06 -9.81 -2.83
CA GLY A 340 -6.49 -11.20 -3.07
C GLY A 340 -7.99 -11.38 -2.84
N LEU A 341 -8.55 -10.84 -1.74
CA LEU A 341 -10.00 -10.86 -1.48
C LEU A 341 -10.77 -10.14 -2.59
N ALA A 342 -10.31 -9.00 -3.06
CA ALA A 342 -10.91 -8.29 -4.19
C ALA A 342 -10.93 -9.15 -5.46
N ALA A 343 -9.86 -9.93 -5.70
CA ALA A 343 -9.80 -10.87 -6.83
C ALA A 343 -10.81 -12.02 -6.67
N LEU A 344 -10.99 -12.58 -5.46
CA LEU A 344 -12.03 -13.57 -5.21
C LEU A 344 -13.44 -13.01 -5.50
N LEU A 345 -13.70 -11.77 -5.06
CA LEU A 345 -14.98 -11.11 -5.30
C LEU A 345 -15.21 -10.80 -6.78
N ARG A 346 -14.17 -10.40 -7.52
CA ARG A 346 -14.24 -10.20 -8.98
C ARG A 346 -14.60 -11.49 -9.71
N GLN A 347 -13.99 -12.63 -9.34
CA GLN A 347 -14.36 -13.92 -9.90
C GLN A 347 -15.82 -14.26 -9.62
N ARG A 348 -16.26 -14.05 -8.39
CA ARG A 348 -17.61 -14.46 -7.94
C ARG A 348 -18.71 -13.52 -8.42
N PHE A 349 -18.40 -12.25 -8.60
CA PHE A 349 -19.32 -11.17 -8.93
C PHE A 349 -18.71 -10.25 -10.00
N PRO A 350 -18.55 -10.73 -11.25
CA PRO A 350 -17.83 -9.99 -12.30
C PRO A 350 -18.49 -8.67 -12.69
N ASP A 351 -19.80 -8.55 -12.52
CA ASP A 351 -20.58 -7.37 -12.91
C ASP A 351 -20.58 -6.25 -11.87
N LEU A 352 -20.03 -6.47 -10.65
CA LEU A 352 -19.98 -5.42 -9.64
C LEU A 352 -18.97 -4.35 -10.02
N THR A 353 -19.36 -3.09 -9.84
CA THR A 353 -18.46 -1.94 -9.99
C THR A 353 -17.36 -1.94 -8.91
N PRO A 354 -16.25 -1.23 -9.09
CA PRO A 354 -15.23 -1.08 -8.04
C PRO A 354 -15.82 -0.60 -6.71
N ALA A 355 -16.66 0.41 -6.73
CA ALA A 355 -17.33 0.94 -5.54
C ALA A 355 -18.19 -0.11 -4.83
N GLN A 356 -18.89 -0.98 -5.59
CA GLN A 356 -19.70 -2.07 -5.02
C GLN A 356 -18.83 -3.17 -4.41
N ILE A 357 -17.66 -3.48 -5.00
CA ILE A 357 -16.69 -4.42 -4.42
C ILE A 357 -16.13 -3.83 -3.12
N ILE A 358 -15.69 -2.57 -3.13
CA ILE A 358 -15.21 -1.87 -1.92
C ILE A 358 -16.28 -1.87 -0.83
N HIS A 359 -17.51 -1.46 -1.17
CA HIS A 359 -18.61 -1.46 -0.21
C HIS A 359 -18.88 -2.85 0.36
N ARG A 360 -18.81 -3.91 -0.45
CA ARG A 360 -19.01 -5.27 0.02
C ARG A 360 -17.92 -5.67 1.01
N ILE A 361 -16.65 -5.38 0.74
CA ILE A 361 -15.53 -5.66 1.65
C ILE A 361 -15.72 -4.92 2.96
N THR A 362 -15.99 -3.61 2.91
CA THR A 362 -16.14 -2.78 4.12
C THR A 362 -17.36 -3.13 4.95
N ALA A 363 -18.50 -3.40 4.31
CA ALA A 363 -19.76 -3.72 4.99
C ALA A 363 -19.78 -5.11 5.65
N THR A 364 -18.90 -6.04 5.20
CA THR A 364 -18.83 -7.41 5.75
C THR A 364 -17.55 -7.66 6.56
N ALA A 365 -16.69 -6.66 6.69
CA ALA A 365 -15.52 -6.74 7.57
C ALA A 365 -15.95 -7.02 9.02
N ARG A 366 -15.15 -7.80 9.73
CA ARG A 366 -15.37 -8.02 11.17
C ARG A 366 -15.09 -6.70 11.88
N HIS A 367 -15.97 -6.33 12.79
CA HIS A 367 -15.64 -5.28 13.74
C HIS A 367 -14.66 -5.86 14.76
N PRO A 368 -13.52 -5.22 15.02
CA PRO A 368 -12.68 -5.63 16.13
C PRO A 368 -13.54 -5.52 17.41
N GLY A 369 -13.55 -6.58 18.19
CA GLY A 369 -14.37 -6.73 19.39
C GLY A 369 -13.94 -5.80 20.52
#